data_1aa51cafc1cc9bee052cf06babcc336f
#
_entry.id   1aa51cafc1cc9bee052cf06babcc336f
#
_cell.length_a   1.000
_cell.length_b   1.000
_cell.length_c   1.000
_cell.angle_alpha   90.00
_cell.angle_beta   90.00
_cell.angle_gamma   90.00
#
_symmetry.space_group_name_H-M   'P 1'
#
loop_
_entity.id
_entity.type
_entity.pdbx_description
1 polymer ?
#
loop_
_entity_poly.entity_id
_entity_poly.type
_entity_poly.pdbx_seq_one_letter_code
_entity_poly.pdbx_strand_id
1 'polypeptide(L)'
;MTNTALGAGAEKAQEIIFISEAHEKFYYEKLKEVRYQDVYHKALCYCLGINDDTRRNANRIYDFKTGCVKTESLHEGWQTSGSVKVVRMAFNLYCNATPSVDDYTDAEEQINECRQYTVEELFCCAYAPYFWQAIQIRYPEYATYNRKLYALFGGAD
;
A
#
# COMPACT_ATOMS: atom_id res chain seq x y z
N MET A 1 13.35 32.85 -36.72
CA MET A 1 12.29 32.20 -35.91
C MET A 1 12.97 31.13 -35.04
N THR A 2 13.30 31.49 -33.83
CA THR A 2 13.97 30.62 -32.88
C THR A 2 12.92 29.86 -32.07
N ASN A 3 12.80 28.59 -32.35
CA ASN A 3 11.95 27.67 -31.61
C ASN A 3 12.68 27.29 -30.30
N THR A 4 12.34 27.98 -29.22
CA THR A 4 12.83 27.63 -27.88
C THR A 4 12.03 26.43 -27.39
N ALA A 5 12.61 25.22 -27.56
CA ALA A 5 12.10 24.03 -26.90
C ALA A 5 12.18 24.24 -25.38
N LEU A 6 11.03 24.41 -24.77
CA LEU A 6 10.88 24.33 -23.31
C LEU A 6 11.29 22.92 -22.88
N GLY A 7 12.46 22.82 -22.24
CA GLY A 7 12.94 21.59 -21.68
C GLY A 7 11.94 21.04 -20.70
N ALA A 8 11.42 19.84 -20.98
CA ALA A 8 10.69 19.04 -20.01
C ALA A 8 11.63 18.77 -18.85
N GLY A 9 11.44 19.48 -17.74
CA GLY A 9 12.11 19.19 -16.48
C GLY A 9 11.78 17.75 -16.11
N ALA A 10 12.78 16.88 -16.02
CA ALA A 10 12.61 15.54 -15.53
C ALA A 10 11.94 15.62 -14.15
N GLU A 11 10.69 15.17 -14.03
CA GLU A 11 10.03 15.02 -12.74
C GLU A 11 10.91 14.12 -11.90
N LYS A 12 11.48 14.66 -10.82
CA LYS A 12 12.20 13.84 -9.84
C LYS A 12 11.24 12.76 -9.37
N ALA A 13 11.60 11.51 -9.59
CA ALA A 13 10.88 10.37 -9.04
C ALA A 13 10.66 10.60 -7.54
N GLN A 14 9.45 10.37 -7.06
CA GLN A 14 9.13 10.54 -5.65
C GLN A 14 10.01 9.60 -4.83
N GLU A 15 10.76 10.14 -3.88
CA GLU A 15 11.54 9.33 -2.95
C GLU A 15 10.58 8.51 -2.08
N ILE A 16 10.75 7.19 -2.11
CA ILE A 16 9.95 6.27 -1.30
C ILE A 16 10.59 6.16 0.08
N ILE A 17 9.80 6.37 1.12
CA ILE A 17 10.23 6.25 2.51
C ILE A 17 9.97 4.82 2.99
N PHE A 18 10.97 4.18 3.55
CA PHE A 18 10.88 2.82 4.13
C PHE A 18 11.06 2.88 5.65
N ILE A 19 10.39 1.98 6.37
CA ILE A 19 10.52 1.89 7.84
C ILE A 19 11.89 1.32 8.26
N SER A 20 12.52 0.53 7.38
CA SER A 20 13.80 -0.13 7.65
C SER A 20 14.47 -0.58 6.34
N GLU A 21 15.76 -0.92 6.41
CA GLU A 21 16.47 -1.53 5.28
C GLU A 21 15.84 -2.87 4.85
N ALA A 22 15.32 -3.64 5.81
CA ALA A 22 14.63 -4.90 5.53
C ALA A 22 13.34 -4.67 4.73
N HIS A 23 12.61 -3.59 5.00
CA HIS A 23 11.44 -3.18 4.22
C HIS A 23 11.82 -2.82 2.79
N GLU A 24 12.84 -1.99 2.62
CA GLU A 24 13.32 -1.58 1.29
C GLU A 24 13.77 -2.78 0.46
N LYS A 25 14.59 -3.65 1.04
CA LYS A 25 15.07 -4.87 0.39
C LYS A 25 13.91 -5.78 -0.02
N PHE A 26 12.97 -6.04 0.88
CA PHE A 26 11.77 -6.84 0.62
C PHE A 26 10.96 -6.27 -0.54
N TYR A 27 10.72 -4.97 -0.55
CA TYR A 27 9.96 -4.30 -1.59
C TYR A 27 10.57 -4.55 -2.98
N TYR A 28 11.86 -4.29 -3.15
CA TYR A 28 12.51 -4.47 -4.45
C TYR A 28 12.67 -5.94 -4.84
N GLU A 29 12.86 -6.84 -3.90
CA GLU A 29 12.92 -8.29 -4.19
C GLU A 29 11.54 -8.81 -4.64
N LYS A 30 10.47 -8.45 -3.95
CA LYS A 30 9.10 -8.89 -4.28
C LYS A 30 8.60 -8.32 -5.59
N LEU A 31 9.01 -7.11 -5.97
CA LEU A 31 8.68 -6.55 -7.28
C LEU A 31 9.23 -7.37 -8.46
N LYS A 32 10.26 -8.18 -8.24
CA LYS A 32 10.78 -9.09 -9.27
C LYS A 32 9.95 -10.38 -9.40
N GLU A 33 9.20 -10.72 -8.38
CA GLU A 33 8.36 -11.94 -8.34
C GLU A 33 6.95 -11.71 -8.90
N VAL A 34 6.44 -10.48 -8.84
CA VAL A 34 5.09 -10.17 -9.34
C VAL A 34 5.04 -10.19 -10.87
N ARG A 35 3.86 -10.54 -11.38
CA ARG A 35 3.62 -10.63 -12.83
C ARG A 35 3.72 -9.28 -13.55
N TYR A 36 3.28 -8.22 -12.89
CA TYR A 36 3.30 -6.85 -13.41
C TYR A 36 3.80 -5.89 -12.33
N GLN A 37 4.69 -4.97 -12.71
CA GLN A 37 5.17 -3.92 -11.81
C GLN A 37 4.32 -2.65 -11.92
N ASP A 38 3.02 -2.80 -11.88
CA ASP A 38 2.05 -1.72 -11.86
C ASP A 38 1.87 -1.12 -10.45
N VAL A 39 1.08 -0.06 -10.34
CA VAL A 39 0.85 0.64 -9.08
C VAL A 39 0.14 -0.22 -8.03
N TYR A 40 -0.65 -1.22 -8.45
CA TYR A 40 -1.32 -2.15 -7.55
C TYR A 40 -0.33 -3.08 -6.84
N HIS A 41 0.53 -3.72 -7.63
CA HIS A 41 1.57 -4.61 -7.11
C HIS A 41 2.63 -3.85 -6.31
N LYS A 42 3.00 -2.65 -6.73
CA LYS A 42 3.91 -1.78 -5.97
C LYS A 42 3.36 -1.44 -4.59
N ALA A 43 2.10 -1.03 -4.51
CA ALA A 43 1.47 -0.73 -3.22
C ALA A 43 1.33 -1.98 -2.34
N LEU A 44 0.96 -3.13 -2.90
CA LEU A 44 0.90 -4.41 -2.20
C LEU A 44 2.26 -4.79 -1.61
N CYS A 45 3.31 -4.84 -2.44
CA CYS A 45 4.66 -5.21 -2.01
C CYS A 45 5.20 -4.24 -0.95
N TYR A 46 4.92 -2.95 -1.11
CA TYR A 46 5.31 -1.95 -0.12
C TYR A 46 4.63 -2.20 1.24
N CYS A 47 3.31 -2.39 1.27
CA CYS A 47 2.57 -2.67 2.50
C CYS A 47 3.08 -3.92 3.19
N LEU A 48 3.21 -5.05 2.47
CA LEU A 48 3.67 -6.32 3.04
C LEU A 48 5.08 -6.23 3.61
N GLY A 49 5.88 -5.28 3.13
CA GLY A 49 7.24 -5.04 3.62
C GLY A 49 7.32 -4.28 4.95
N ILE A 50 6.25 -3.62 5.40
CA ILE A 50 6.26 -2.74 6.59
C ILE A 50 6.54 -3.51 7.88
N ASN A 51 5.96 -4.69 8.05
CA ASN A 51 5.98 -5.46 9.28
C ASN A 51 6.79 -6.75 9.11
N ASP A 52 7.54 -7.15 10.15
CA ASP A 52 8.38 -8.35 10.12
C ASP A 52 7.58 -9.64 9.88
N ASP A 53 6.41 -9.75 10.51
CA ASP A 53 5.58 -10.95 10.40
C ASP A 53 4.94 -11.05 9.02
N THR A 54 4.53 -9.92 8.42
CA THR A 54 4.01 -9.90 7.04
C THR A 54 5.08 -10.23 6.02
N ARG A 55 6.33 -9.78 6.21
CA ARG A 55 7.44 -10.17 5.34
C ARG A 55 7.70 -11.67 5.38
N ARG A 56 7.77 -12.25 6.58
CA ARG A 56 8.01 -13.71 6.76
C ARG A 56 6.89 -14.57 6.19
N ASN A 57 5.67 -14.08 6.22
CA ASN A 57 4.47 -14.79 5.81
C ASN A 57 3.87 -14.30 4.48
N ALA A 58 4.64 -13.57 3.67
CA ALA A 58 4.14 -12.94 2.44
C ALA A 58 3.47 -13.95 1.48
N ASN A 59 4.04 -15.15 1.34
CA ASN A 59 3.47 -16.21 0.50
C ASN A 59 2.17 -16.83 1.06
N ARG A 60 1.87 -16.61 2.33
CA ARG A 60 0.59 -16.98 2.96
C ARG A 60 -0.48 -15.92 2.76
N ILE A 61 -0.06 -14.68 2.49
CA ILE A 61 -0.93 -13.52 2.29
C ILE A 61 -1.32 -13.37 0.81
N TYR A 62 -0.36 -13.60 -0.07
CA TYR A 62 -0.51 -13.36 -1.50
C TYR A 62 0.22 -14.43 -2.32
N ASP A 63 -0.43 -14.89 -3.37
CA ASP A 63 0.17 -15.80 -4.34
C ASP A 63 0.82 -15.00 -5.47
N PHE A 64 2.15 -14.90 -5.45
CA PHE A 64 2.93 -14.15 -6.43
C PHE A 64 2.88 -14.73 -7.85
N LYS A 65 2.47 -15.98 -8.01
CA LYS A 65 2.34 -16.65 -9.32
C LYS A 65 0.98 -16.38 -9.95
N THR A 66 -0.10 -16.50 -9.17
CA THR A 66 -1.48 -16.37 -9.65
C THR A 66 -2.02 -14.95 -9.52
N GLY A 67 -1.45 -14.13 -8.65
CA GLY A 67 -1.92 -12.78 -8.36
C GLY A 67 -3.14 -12.72 -7.44
N CYS A 68 -3.38 -13.79 -6.68
CA CYS A 68 -4.52 -13.88 -5.78
C CYS A 68 -4.15 -13.53 -4.34
N VAL A 69 -4.98 -12.73 -3.69
CA VAL A 69 -4.93 -12.51 -2.24
C VAL A 69 -5.49 -13.73 -1.51
N LYS A 70 -4.97 -14.01 -0.32
CA LYS A 70 -5.37 -15.13 0.54
C LYS A 70 -5.96 -14.58 1.83
N THR A 71 -7.27 -14.39 1.85
CA THR A 71 -7.98 -13.76 2.97
C THR A 71 -7.93 -14.57 4.25
N GLU A 72 -7.82 -15.90 4.14
CA GLU A 72 -7.61 -16.80 5.28
C GLU A 72 -6.38 -16.44 6.11
N SER A 73 -5.38 -15.78 5.53
CA SER A 73 -4.17 -15.34 6.24
C SER A 73 -4.47 -14.39 7.40
N LEU A 74 -5.58 -13.66 7.36
CA LEU A 74 -6.01 -12.75 8.44
C LEU A 74 -6.34 -13.47 9.75
N HIS A 75 -6.67 -14.76 9.68
CA HIS A 75 -7.07 -15.60 10.83
C HIS A 75 -5.97 -16.56 11.27
N GLU A 76 -4.80 -16.52 10.68
CA GLU A 76 -3.69 -17.39 11.05
C GLU A 76 -3.03 -16.96 12.37
N GLY A 77 -2.47 -17.94 13.11
CA GLY A 77 -1.95 -17.73 14.46
C GLY A 77 -0.71 -16.83 14.57
N TRP A 78 -0.04 -16.53 13.46
CA TRP A 78 1.10 -15.61 13.44
C TRP A 78 0.68 -14.13 13.42
N GLN A 79 -0.58 -13.84 13.13
CA GLN A 79 -1.08 -12.47 13.06
C GLN A 79 -1.07 -11.78 14.42
N THR A 80 -0.72 -10.50 14.40
CA THR A 80 -0.80 -9.55 15.51
C THR A 80 -1.79 -8.44 15.19
N SER A 81 -2.13 -7.62 16.16
CA SER A 81 -2.99 -6.44 15.94
C SER A 81 -2.41 -5.47 14.88
N GLY A 82 -1.08 -5.39 14.80
CA GLY A 82 -0.40 -4.56 13.79
C GLY A 82 -0.35 -5.22 12.42
N SER A 83 0.01 -6.50 12.35
CA SER A 83 0.14 -7.20 11.08
C SER A 83 -1.18 -7.35 10.33
N VAL A 84 -2.31 -7.55 11.02
CA VAL A 84 -3.63 -7.59 10.37
C VAL A 84 -4.00 -6.27 9.71
N LYS A 85 -3.61 -5.13 10.28
CA LYS A 85 -3.82 -3.81 9.67
C LYS A 85 -2.99 -3.65 8.40
N VAL A 86 -1.74 -4.10 8.41
CA VAL A 86 -0.86 -4.11 7.23
C VAL A 86 -1.46 -4.95 6.11
N VAL A 87 -1.94 -6.15 6.42
CA VAL A 87 -2.57 -7.05 5.43
C VAL A 87 -3.84 -6.45 4.85
N ARG A 88 -4.73 -5.89 5.68
CA ARG A 88 -5.95 -5.24 5.20
C ARG A 88 -5.66 -4.02 4.35
N MET A 89 -4.67 -3.20 4.72
CA MET A 89 -4.25 -2.06 3.89
C MET A 89 -3.73 -2.53 2.52
N ALA A 90 -2.90 -3.57 2.50
CA ALA A 90 -2.41 -4.17 1.28
C ALA A 90 -3.54 -4.69 0.38
N PHE A 91 -4.51 -5.41 0.95
CA PHE A 91 -5.66 -5.93 0.22
C PHE A 91 -6.54 -4.81 -0.33
N ASN A 92 -6.80 -3.77 0.46
CA ASN A 92 -7.61 -2.64 0.03
C ASN A 92 -6.99 -1.94 -1.18
N LEU A 93 -5.70 -1.63 -1.14
CA LEU A 93 -5.01 -0.95 -2.23
C LEU A 93 -4.84 -1.83 -3.48
N TYR A 94 -4.68 -3.14 -3.31
CA TYR A 94 -4.51 -4.07 -4.41
C TYR A 94 -5.84 -4.43 -5.09
N CYS A 95 -6.86 -4.76 -4.30
CA CYS A 95 -8.16 -5.21 -4.81
C CYS A 95 -9.15 -4.06 -5.10
N ASN A 96 -8.89 -2.84 -4.62
CA ASN A 96 -9.88 -1.74 -4.54
C ASN A 96 -11.17 -2.18 -3.82
N ALA A 97 -11.05 -3.01 -2.81
CA ALA A 97 -12.15 -3.67 -2.13
C ALA A 97 -11.78 -4.07 -0.70
N THR A 98 -12.70 -4.76 -0.07
CA THR A 98 -12.59 -5.34 1.27
C THR A 98 -12.76 -6.87 1.20
N PRO A 99 -11.80 -7.61 0.59
CA PRO A 99 -12.01 -8.98 0.13
C PRO A 99 -12.35 -9.96 1.25
N SER A 100 -11.88 -9.75 2.47
CA SER A 100 -12.17 -10.63 3.61
C SER A 100 -13.61 -10.55 4.11
N VAL A 101 -14.38 -9.56 3.68
CA VAL A 101 -15.82 -9.44 4.02
C VAL A 101 -16.61 -10.61 3.47
N ASP A 102 -16.23 -11.11 2.30
CA ASP A 102 -16.90 -12.24 1.63
C ASP A 102 -16.68 -13.59 2.34
N ASP A 103 -15.74 -13.67 3.28
CA ASP A 103 -15.51 -14.86 4.09
C ASP A 103 -16.63 -15.10 5.13
N TYR A 104 -17.44 -14.08 5.39
CA TYR A 104 -18.53 -14.12 6.35
C TYR A 104 -19.88 -14.21 5.66
N THR A 105 -20.80 -14.99 6.23
CA THR A 105 -22.18 -15.14 5.75
C THR A 105 -23.18 -14.35 6.58
N ASP A 106 -22.85 -14.05 7.83
CA ASP A 106 -23.68 -13.23 8.71
C ASP A 106 -23.48 -11.74 8.42
N ALA A 107 -24.59 -11.01 8.32
CA ALA A 107 -24.58 -9.59 7.98
C ALA A 107 -23.86 -8.72 9.04
N GLU A 108 -23.98 -9.05 10.33
CA GLU A 108 -23.30 -8.32 11.40
C GLU A 108 -21.77 -8.54 11.35
N GLU A 109 -21.35 -9.77 11.11
CA GLU A 109 -19.94 -10.11 10.94
C GLU A 109 -19.35 -9.41 9.71
N GLN A 110 -20.08 -9.37 8.59
CA GLN A 110 -19.67 -8.63 7.38
C GLN A 110 -19.49 -7.12 7.66
N ILE A 111 -20.43 -6.51 8.37
CA ILE A 111 -20.33 -5.09 8.77
C ILE A 111 -19.13 -4.86 9.67
N ASN A 112 -18.88 -5.73 10.63
CA ASN A 112 -17.73 -5.63 11.52
C ASN A 112 -16.40 -5.77 10.77
N GLU A 113 -16.32 -6.68 9.80
CA GLU A 113 -15.14 -6.82 8.95
C GLU A 113 -14.94 -5.60 8.04
N CYS A 114 -16.01 -5.03 7.46
CA CYS A 114 -15.94 -3.78 6.70
C CYS A 114 -15.34 -2.62 7.53
N ARG A 115 -15.72 -2.51 8.81
CA ARG A 115 -15.20 -1.46 9.70
C ARG A 115 -13.69 -1.54 9.88
N GLN A 116 -13.09 -2.74 9.81
CA GLN A 116 -11.65 -2.94 9.93
C GLN A 116 -10.87 -2.36 8.75
N TYR A 117 -11.53 -2.06 7.64
CA TYR A 117 -10.94 -1.40 6.45
C TYR A 117 -11.10 0.12 6.45
N THR A 118 -11.74 0.71 7.46
CA THR A 118 -11.90 2.17 7.51
C THR A 118 -10.58 2.87 7.78
N VAL A 119 -10.49 4.13 7.35
CA VAL A 119 -9.31 4.97 7.62
C VAL A 119 -9.05 5.07 9.12
N GLU A 120 -10.10 5.22 9.93
CA GLU A 120 -9.99 5.28 11.39
C GLU A 120 -9.28 4.04 11.96
N GLU A 121 -9.72 2.85 11.56
CA GLU A 121 -9.13 1.59 12.05
C GLU A 121 -7.72 1.34 11.52
N LEU A 122 -7.48 1.59 10.24
CA LEU A 122 -6.18 1.35 9.61
C LEU A 122 -5.12 2.36 10.08
N PHE A 123 -5.47 3.64 10.20
CA PHE A 123 -4.51 4.70 10.53
C PHE A 123 -4.31 4.92 12.03
N CYS A 124 -5.06 4.25 12.88
CA CYS A 124 -4.90 4.31 14.33
C CYS A 124 -3.76 3.39 14.81
N CYS A 125 -2.57 3.53 14.23
CA CYS A 125 -1.38 2.74 14.58
C CYS A 125 -0.09 3.43 14.12
N ALA A 126 1.05 2.90 14.56
CA ALA A 126 2.38 3.42 14.21
C ALA A 126 2.73 3.27 12.72
N TYR A 127 2.02 2.45 11.97
CA TYR A 127 2.25 2.27 10.53
C TYR A 127 1.58 3.33 9.65
N ALA A 128 0.75 4.21 10.20
CA ALA A 128 0.02 5.23 9.47
C ALA A 128 0.88 6.05 8.49
N PRO A 129 2.09 6.53 8.84
CA PRO A 129 2.95 7.25 7.90
C PRO A 129 3.33 6.42 6.67
N TYR A 130 3.50 5.12 6.83
CA TYR A 130 3.84 4.19 5.74
C TYR A 130 2.61 3.80 4.93
N PHE A 131 1.44 3.71 5.52
CA PHE A 131 0.18 3.58 4.79
C PHE A 131 -0.07 4.79 3.90
N TRP A 132 0.25 5.99 4.38
CA TRP A 132 0.20 7.19 3.56
C TRP A 132 1.17 7.12 2.37
N GLN A 133 2.39 6.63 2.58
CA GLN A 133 3.34 6.39 1.49
C GLN A 133 2.80 5.34 0.50
N ALA A 134 2.16 4.27 0.98
CA ALA A 134 1.54 3.25 0.12
C ALA A 134 0.43 3.84 -0.77
N ILE A 135 -0.39 4.73 -0.23
CA ILE A 135 -1.41 5.46 -1.01
C ILE A 135 -0.76 6.32 -2.11
N GLN A 136 0.34 6.99 -1.80
CA GLN A 136 1.07 7.79 -2.78
C GLN A 136 1.70 6.93 -3.89
N ILE A 137 2.18 5.73 -3.57
CA ILE A 137 2.66 4.74 -4.54
C ILE A 137 1.50 4.26 -5.43
N ARG A 138 0.33 4.03 -4.84
CA ARG A 138 -0.86 3.57 -5.54
C ARG A 138 -1.46 4.64 -6.48
N TYR A 139 -1.38 5.91 -6.08
CA TYR A 139 -1.97 7.06 -6.77
C TYR A 139 -0.93 8.16 -7.02
N PRO A 140 0.12 7.90 -7.80
CA PRO A 140 1.24 8.84 -7.97
C PRO A 140 0.83 10.18 -8.59
N GLU A 141 -0.17 10.20 -9.46
CA GLU A 141 -0.69 11.41 -10.09
C GLU A 141 -1.29 12.39 -9.06
N TYR A 142 -1.96 11.89 -8.05
CA TYR A 142 -2.54 12.74 -6.99
C TYR A 142 -1.49 13.20 -5.98
N ALA A 143 -0.46 12.43 -5.73
CA ALA A 143 0.66 12.83 -4.89
C ALA A 143 1.41 14.03 -5.52
N THR A 144 1.61 14.02 -6.82
CA THR A 144 2.22 15.14 -7.58
C THR A 144 1.32 16.38 -7.56
N TYR A 145 0.01 16.19 -7.68
CA TYR A 145 -0.96 17.29 -7.63
C TYR A 145 -0.94 18.01 -6.29
N ASN A 146 -0.88 17.30 -5.19
CA ASN A 146 -0.79 17.88 -3.85
C ASN A 146 0.48 18.72 -3.67
N ARG A 147 1.61 18.33 -4.25
CA ARG A 147 2.83 19.15 -4.25
C ARG A 147 2.66 20.46 -5.02
N LYS A 148 1.97 20.42 -6.15
CA LYS A 148 1.67 21.63 -6.95
C LYS A 148 0.73 22.56 -6.19
N LEU A 149 -0.29 22.04 -5.51
CA LEU A 149 -1.19 22.81 -4.67
C LEU A 149 -0.44 23.44 -3.48
N TYR A 150 0.44 22.69 -2.83
CA TYR A 150 1.23 23.19 -1.70
C TYR A 150 2.17 24.32 -2.15
N ALA A 151 2.79 24.20 -3.33
CA ALA A 151 3.63 25.23 -3.92
C ALA A 151 2.84 26.50 -4.30
N LEU A 152 1.55 26.35 -4.70
CA LEU A 152 0.68 27.47 -5.08
C LEU A 152 0.06 28.19 -3.87
N PHE A 153 -0.24 27.48 -2.78
CA PHE A 153 -1.00 28.00 -1.64
C PHE A 153 -0.22 27.99 -0.32
N GLY A 154 0.89 27.26 -0.21
CA GLY A 154 1.69 27.12 1.01
C GLY A 154 2.99 27.92 1.05
N GLY A 155 3.27 28.69 0.06
CA GLY A 155 4.54 29.43 -0.07
C GLY A 155 4.51 30.86 0.47
N ALA A 156 3.81 31.11 1.55
CA ALA A 156 3.79 32.39 2.25
C ALA A 156 4.20 32.19 3.71
N ASP A 157 5.50 32.03 3.97
CA ASP A 157 6.16 32.42 5.22
C ASP A 157 7.31 33.35 4.90
#